data_14fa31a9e032a04eabeb947cabe36e02
#
_entry.id   14fa31a9e032a04eabeb947cabe36e02
#
_cell.length_a   1.000
_cell.length_b   1.000
_cell.length_c   1.000
_cell.angle_alpha   90.00
_cell.angle_beta   90.00
_cell.angle_gamma   90.00
#
_symmetry.space_group_name_H-M   'P 1'
#
loop_
_entity.id
_entity.type
_entity.pdbx_description
1 polymer ?
#
loop_
_entity_poly.entity_id
_entity_poly.type
_entity_poly.pdbx_seq_one_letter_code
_entity_poly.pdbx_strand_id
1 'polypeptide(L)'
;MTWITILWPMVTGACVTMALIHLRTGLRQKPGAAHLLFSLNAFVVAIFSCLELASTRVGSPTQFLELQRWLDIVGAAMFVSLTAFVWVFLGTGRKWLAFLGPVVMCAPLIFDLLPQPKALFLEIPTLRTVETFGGATYTVADGARNPLLGVFYLGVLLILVFVADASVTLWRQGTRRRAAVVGGTITLFVLGAGALGTLVDTGVLQTPYFVSFAYLAIVMAMGAELSDDVLHAAQLARDLRESEARMTLAANAANLGLWMWTVPQDKVWATEKLKLMLGFAPAEPITLGSFLMRLHPEDRKPTHQALQQALKEKSDYSVEYRVVPPDGHHRWIAAHGRVERPDANGAVRMLGVCIDITARKQAEREGLRQRAELAHLSRVTMLGELSSSLAHELNQPLGAILRNTEAAELFLQDPSPDLEEVRAILADIRNDDQRAGAVIDRMRSLLKRREVEHNLLDLSALVSEVVGLIRPDAGSRKVQLALEAVSSVPLVRGDRVQLQQVLLNLLLNAMDAVSECAPDLRQVTVRIQPAATQVEVTVSDTGHGIPPDKFARLFEPFFTTKANGMGMGLPISRRIMEAHLGSIRAETGSAGGATFHFTLPVAKEESGS
;
A
#
# COMPACT_ATOMS: atom_id res chain seq x y z
N MET A 1 19.72 -39.97 -56.74
CA MET A 1 18.73 -38.97 -56.31
C MET A 1 19.20 -37.61 -56.84
N THR A 2 18.39 -36.93 -57.60
CA THR A 2 18.73 -35.59 -58.11
C THR A 2 18.36 -34.55 -57.07
N TRP A 3 19.00 -33.40 -57.07
CA TRP A 3 18.69 -32.32 -56.12
C TRP A 3 17.20 -31.86 -56.21
N ILE A 4 16.57 -31.97 -57.37
CA ILE A 4 15.14 -31.70 -57.61
C ILE A 4 14.27 -32.62 -56.72
N THR A 5 14.62 -33.90 -56.61
CA THR A 5 13.85 -34.89 -55.80
C THR A 5 14.03 -34.74 -54.31
N ILE A 6 14.98 -33.93 -53.83
CA ILE A 6 15.24 -33.65 -52.44
C ILE A 6 14.62 -32.33 -52.01
N LEU A 7 14.82 -31.24 -52.78
CA LEU A 7 14.48 -29.90 -52.39
C LEU A 7 12.97 -29.67 -52.31
N TRP A 8 12.17 -30.11 -53.32
CA TRP A 8 10.71 -29.90 -53.28
C TRP A 8 10.01 -30.63 -52.14
N PRO A 9 10.29 -31.87 -51.83
CA PRO A 9 9.74 -32.50 -50.62
C PRO A 9 10.13 -31.81 -49.31
N MET A 10 11.32 -31.19 -49.23
CA MET A 10 11.71 -30.39 -48.07
C MET A 10 10.83 -29.13 -47.94
N VAL A 11 10.57 -28.41 -49.03
CA VAL A 11 9.64 -27.26 -49.06
C VAL A 11 8.23 -27.68 -48.63
N THR A 12 7.74 -28.78 -49.22
CA THR A 12 6.41 -29.33 -48.87
C THR A 12 6.36 -29.70 -47.39
N GLY A 13 7.33 -30.38 -46.86
CA GLY A 13 7.38 -30.77 -45.43
C GLY A 13 7.42 -29.56 -44.50
N ALA A 14 8.21 -28.56 -44.85
CA ALA A 14 8.27 -27.30 -44.07
C ALA A 14 6.92 -26.59 -44.06
N CYS A 15 6.26 -26.44 -45.21
CA CYS A 15 4.96 -25.79 -45.33
C CYS A 15 3.87 -26.56 -44.58
N VAL A 16 3.83 -27.90 -44.64
CA VAL A 16 2.88 -28.73 -43.89
C VAL A 16 3.09 -28.59 -42.41
N THR A 17 4.35 -28.61 -41.96
CA THR A 17 4.67 -28.44 -40.52
C THR A 17 4.18 -27.09 -40.00
N MET A 18 4.47 -26.02 -40.70
CA MET A 18 4.00 -24.67 -40.34
C MET A 18 2.47 -24.58 -40.37
N ALA A 19 1.82 -25.18 -41.36
CA ALA A 19 0.36 -25.22 -41.45
C ALA A 19 -0.26 -25.91 -40.21
N LEU A 20 0.26 -27.08 -39.81
CA LEU A 20 -0.27 -27.83 -38.65
C LEU A 20 -0.06 -27.10 -37.33
N ILE A 21 1.11 -26.47 -37.15
CA ILE A 21 1.39 -25.67 -35.94
C ILE A 21 0.37 -24.53 -35.81
N HIS A 22 0.18 -23.76 -36.87
CA HIS A 22 -0.72 -22.62 -36.85
C HIS A 22 -2.20 -23.03 -36.88
N LEU A 23 -2.57 -24.15 -37.48
CA LEU A 23 -3.92 -24.72 -37.35
C LEU A 23 -4.28 -24.97 -35.90
N ARG A 24 -3.41 -25.66 -35.17
CA ARG A 24 -3.60 -25.95 -33.75
C ARG A 24 -3.73 -24.66 -32.92
N THR A 25 -2.89 -23.67 -33.20
CA THR A 25 -2.92 -22.37 -32.52
C THR A 25 -4.22 -21.62 -32.81
N GLY A 26 -4.63 -21.55 -34.08
CA GLY A 26 -5.85 -20.85 -34.51
C GLY A 26 -7.14 -21.44 -33.95
N LEU A 27 -7.17 -22.77 -33.76
CA LEU A 27 -8.33 -23.45 -33.14
C LEU A 27 -8.42 -23.21 -31.62
N ARG A 28 -7.31 -22.91 -30.95
CA ARG A 28 -7.26 -22.69 -29.49
C ARG A 28 -7.35 -21.22 -29.07
N GLN A 29 -6.96 -20.29 -29.93
CA GLN A 29 -6.95 -18.85 -29.63
C GLN A 29 -8.19 -18.17 -30.21
N LYS A 30 -8.72 -17.18 -29.50
CA LYS A 30 -9.77 -16.28 -30.01
C LYS A 30 -9.26 -14.84 -29.91
N PRO A 31 -9.16 -14.08 -31.01
CA PRO A 31 -9.50 -14.44 -32.42
C PRO A 31 -8.36 -15.21 -33.10
N GLY A 32 -8.64 -16.40 -33.62
CA GLY A 32 -7.69 -17.27 -34.31
C GLY A 32 -7.65 -17.14 -35.85
N ALA A 33 -8.40 -16.19 -36.43
CA ALA A 33 -8.59 -16.09 -37.88
C ALA A 33 -7.29 -15.92 -38.69
N ALA A 34 -6.34 -15.13 -38.21
CA ALA A 34 -5.05 -14.95 -38.85
C ALA A 34 -4.25 -16.27 -38.91
N HIS A 35 -4.21 -17.02 -37.84
CA HIS A 35 -3.55 -18.33 -37.80
C HIS A 35 -4.23 -19.36 -38.70
N LEU A 36 -5.55 -19.37 -38.80
CA LEU A 36 -6.28 -20.27 -39.68
C LEU A 36 -6.05 -19.94 -41.15
N LEU A 37 -6.06 -18.65 -41.54
CA LEU A 37 -5.76 -18.21 -42.91
C LEU A 37 -4.31 -18.49 -43.27
N PHE A 38 -3.38 -18.27 -42.36
CA PHE A 38 -1.98 -18.63 -42.56
C PHE A 38 -1.80 -20.14 -42.75
N SER A 39 -2.45 -20.98 -41.92
CA SER A 39 -2.43 -22.42 -42.06
C SER A 39 -2.98 -22.86 -43.42
N LEU A 40 -4.10 -22.29 -43.88
CA LEU A 40 -4.66 -22.55 -45.19
C LEU A 40 -3.66 -22.19 -46.31
N ASN A 41 -3.06 -21.01 -46.24
CA ASN A 41 -2.08 -20.58 -47.23
C ASN A 41 -0.87 -21.53 -47.29
N ALA A 42 -0.30 -21.91 -46.13
CA ALA A 42 0.82 -22.84 -46.05
C ALA A 42 0.48 -24.23 -46.62
N PHE A 43 -0.75 -24.74 -46.41
CA PHE A 43 -1.21 -26.00 -47.04
C PHE A 43 -1.33 -25.86 -48.56
N VAL A 44 -1.85 -24.74 -49.05
CA VAL A 44 -1.97 -24.50 -50.50
C VAL A 44 -0.58 -24.43 -51.13
N VAL A 45 0.39 -23.77 -50.48
CA VAL A 45 1.79 -23.75 -50.92
C VAL A 45 2.41 -25.16 -50.95
N ALA A 46 2.11 -26.00 -49.97
CA ALA A 46 2.58 -27.39 -49.96
C ALA A 46 2.02 -28.20 -51.14
N ILE A 47 0.73 -28.05 -51.44
CA ILE A 47 0.10 -28.69 -52.62
C ILE A 47 0.73 -28.19 -53.92
N PHE A 48 0.93 -26.86 -54.00
CA PHE A 48 1.58 -26.25 -55.17
C PHE A 48 2.98 -26.82 -55.40
N SER A 49 3.78 -26.96 -54.31
CA SER A 49 5.12 -27.55 -54.39
C SER A 49 5.11 -29.00 -54.90
N CYS A 50 4.13 -29.80 -54.49
CA CYS A 50 3.98 -31.18 -55.04
C CYS A 50 3.67 -31.19 -56.53
N LEU A 51 2.75 -30.30 -56.97
CA LEU A 51 2.41 -30.19 -58.38
C LEU A 51 3.57 -29.66 -59.22
N GLU A 52 4.33 -28.68 -58.71
CA GLU A 52 5.52 -28.13 -59.32
C GLU A 52 6.58 -29.23 -59.52
N LEU A 53 6.81 -30.07 -58.49
CA LEU A 53 7.68 -31.25 -58.65
C LEU A 53 7.16 -32.22 -59.72
N ALA A 54 5.86 -32.50 -59.73
CA ALA A 54 5.26 -33.43 -60.69
C ALA A 54 5.44 -32.89 -62.13
N SER A 55 5.32 -31.58 -62.36
CA SER A 55 5.45 -30.95 -63.68
C SER A 55 6.86 -31.15 -64.28
N THR A 56 7.89 -31.31 -63.45
CA THR A 56 9.25 -31.52 -63.92
C THR A 56 9.47 -32.90 -64.57
N ARG A 57 8.51 -33.85 -64.46
CA ARG A 57 8.65 -35.26 -64.89
C ARG A 57 7.61 -35.71 -65.88
N VAL A 58 6.86 -34.81 -66.44
CA VAL A 58 5.77 -35.15 -67.39
C VAL A 58 6.33 -35.58 -68.72
N GLY A 59 5.81 -36.72 -69.20
CA GLY A 59 6.26 -37.30 -70.52
C GLY A 59 5.35 -37.05 -71.67
N SER A 60 4.12 -36.48 -71.48
CA SER A 60 3.21 -36.20 -72.63
C SER A 60 2.60 -34.82 -72.55
N PRO A 61 2.36 -34.14 -73.70
CA PRO A 61 1.74 -32.80 -73.75
C PRO A 61 0.37 -32.75 -73.04
N THR A 62 -0.44 -33.78 -73.21
CA THR A 62 -1.76 -33.85 -72.59
C THR A 62 -1.69 -33.90 -71.02
N GLN A 63 -0.83 -34.73 -70.50
CA GLN A 63 -0.57 -34.76 -69.01
C GLN A 63 -0.03 -33.42 -68.53
N PHE A 64 0.86 -32.77 -69.30
CA PHE A 64 1.39 -31.45 -68.94
C PHE A 64 0.27 -30.40 -68.85
N LEU A 65 -0.64 -30.33 -69.83
CA LEU A 65 -1.75 -29.37 -69.81
C LEU A 65 -2.73 -29.63 -68.66
N GLU A 66 -2.97 -30.90 -68.28
CA GLU A 66 -3.81 -31.25 -67.17
C GLU A 66 -3.16 -30.84 -65.83
N LEU A 67 -1.89 -31.07 -65.66
CA LEU A 67 -1.13 -30.68 -64.48
C LEU A 67 -0.99 -29.16 -64.35
N GLN A 68 -0.77 -28.47 -65.50
CA GLN A 68 -0.71 -27.03 -65.56
C GLN A 68 -2.03 -26.38 -65.11
N ARG A 69 -3.17 -26.95 -65.50
CA ARG A 69 -4.49 -26.51 -65.01
C ARG A 69 -4.57 -26.55 -63.50
N TRP A 70 -4.08 -27.62 -62.85
CA TRP A 70 -4.05 -27.71 -61.40
C TRP A 70 -3.06 -26.72 -60.79
N LEU A 71 -1.91 -26.48 -61.40
CA LEU A 71 -0.95 -25.47 -60.97
C LEU A 71 -1.55 -24.06 -61.00
N ASP A 72 -2.31 -23.72 -62.06
CA ASP A 72 -2.96 -22.42 -62.20
C ASP A 72 -4.05 -22.23 -61.12
N ILE A 73 -4.89 -23.26 -60.88
CA ILE A 73 -5.94 -23.25 -59.84
C ILE A 73 -5.33 -23.11 -58.45
N VAL A 74 -4.34 -23.94 -58.11
CA VAL A 74 -3.70 -23.94 -56.77
C VAL A 74 -2.86 -22.69 -56.59
N GLY A 75 -2.20 -22.18 -57.66
CA GLY A 75 -1.50 -20.90 -57.64
C GLY A 75 -2.44 -19.73 -57.36
N ALA A 76 -3.61 -19.73 -57.98
CA ALA A 76 -4.63 -18.71 -57.68
C ALA A 76 -5.11 -18.82 -56.22
N ALA A 77 -5.39 -20.02 -55.73
CA ALA A 77 -5.78 -20.23 -54.32
C ALA A 77 -4.69 -19.76 -53.33
N MET A 78 -3.41 -19.91 -53.69
CA MET A 78 -2.26 -19.44 -52.93
C MET A 78 -2.27 -17.91 -52.78
N PHE A 79 -2.48 -17.16 -53.88
CA PHE A 79 -2.56 -15.70 -53.80
C PHE A 79 -3.83 -15.18 -53.11
N VAL A 80 -4.98 -15.84 -53.33
CA VAL A 80 -6.24 -15.51 -52.64
C VAL A 80 -6.09 -15.68 -51.13
N SER A 81 -5.59 -16.83 -50.70
CA SER A 81 -5.37 -17.11 -49.26
C SER A 81 -4.31 -16.19 -48.63
N LEU A 82 -3.25 -15.83 -49.39
CA LEU A 82 -2.25 -14.86 -48.96
C LEU A 82 -2.87 -13.47 -48.77
N THR A 83 -3.69 -13.01 -49.76
CA THR A 83 -4.36 -11.71 -49.67
C THR A 83 -5.31 -11.65 -48.47
N ALA A 84 -6.13 -12.70 -48.26
CA ALA A 84 -7.03 -12.82 -47.13
C ALA A 84 -6.27 -12.80 -45.79
N PHE A 85 -5.14 -13.51 -45.72
CA PHE A 85 -4.26 -13.48 -44.54
C PHE A 85 -3.73 -12.07 -44.30
N VAL A 86 -3.13 -11.41 -45.29
CA VAL A 86 -2.58 -10.05 -45.13
C VAL A 86 -3.66 -9.08 -44.66
N TRP A 87 -4.87 -9.17 -45.22
CA TRP A 87 -5.98 -8.32 -44.83
C TRP A 87 -6.37 -8.49 -43.39
N VAL A 88 -6.50 -9.73 -42.92
CA VAL A 88 -6.87 -10.02 -41.53
C VAL A 88 -5.71 -9.73 -40.56
N PHE A 89 -4.47 -10.06 -40.97
CA PHE A 89 -3.29 -9.95 -40.08
C PHE A 89 -2.81 -8.51 -39.91
N LEU A 90 -2.77 -7.71 -40.99
CA LEU A 90 -2.39 -6.29 -40.90
C LEU A 90 -3.54 -5.40 -40.40
N GLY A 91 -4.79 -5.78 -40.67
CA GLY A 91 -5.98 -5.02 -40.32
C GLY A 91 -6.10 -3.65 -40.97
N THR A 92 -5.28 -3.37 -42.00
CA THR A 92 -5.12 -2.07 -42.65
C THR A 92 -5.22 -2.23 -44.18
N GLY A 93 -5.24 -1.11 -44.90
CA GLY A 93 -5.31 -1.11 -46.38
C GLY A 93 -6.74 -1.01 -46.93
N ARG A 94 -6.82 -0.68 -48.24
CA ARG A 94 -8.08 -0.44 -48.92
C ARG A 94 -8.77 -1.75 -49.29
N LYS A 95 -9.95 -2.01 -48.70
CA LYS A 95 -10.71 -3.27 -48.83
C LYS A 95 -10.99 -3.62 -50.30
N TRP A 96 -11.31 -2.64 -51.17
CA TRP A 96 -11.60 -2.89 -52.55
C TRP A 96 -10.43 -3.48 -53.33
N LEU A 97 -9.17 -3.10 -53.00
CA LEU A 97 -7.96 -3.70 -53.59
C LEU A 97 -7.80 -5.16 -53.17
N ALA A 98 -8.10 -5.48 -51.92
CA ALA A 98 -8.04 -6.85 -51.41
C ALA A 98 -9.00 -7.80 -52.13
N PHE A 99 -10.12 -7.29 -52.69
CA PHE A 99 -11.05 -8.08 -53.48
C PHE A 99 -10.75 -8.03 -54.99
N LEU A 100 -10.42 -6.85 -55.52
CA LEU A 100 -10.22 -6.66 -56.97
C LEU A 100 -9.03 -7.46 -57.49
N GLY A 101 -7.90 -7.46 -56.77
CA GLY A 101 -6.69 -8.18 -57.19
C GLY A 101 -6.94 -9.67 -57.40
N PRO A 102 -7.44 -10.42 -56.39
CA PRO A 102 -7.82 -11.82 -56.55
C PRO A 102 -8.85 -12.09 -57.65
N VAL A 103 -9.88 -11.24 -57.80
CA VAL A 103 -10.91 -11.40 -58.84
C VAL A 103 -10.31 -11.28 -60.23
N VAL A 104 -9.50 -10.26 -60.48
CA VAL A 104 -8.83 -10.05 -61.78
C VAL A 104 -7.86 -11.19 -62.07
N MET A 105 -7.10 -11.64 -61.08
CA MET A 105 -6.15 -12.73 -61.24
C MET A 105 -6.83 -14.07 -61.55
N CYS A 106 -8.00 -14.36 -60.96
CA CYS A 106 -8.74 -15.60 -61.20
C CYS A 106 -9.51 -15.59 -62.54
N ALA A 107 -9.73 -14.45 -63.15
CA ALA A 107 -10.51 -14.36 -64.39
C ALA A 107 -9.99 -15.27 -65.52
N PRO A 108 -8.68 -15.39 -65.79
CA PRO A 108 -8.15 -16.28 -66.82
C PRO A 108 -8.43 -17.76 -66.59
N LEU A 109 -8.66 -18.20 -65.32
CA LEU A 109 -8.92 -19.61 -65.01
C LEU A 109 -10.21 -20.14 -65.65
N ILE A 110 -11.12 -19.26 -66.06
CA ILE A 110 -12.35 -19.62 -66.80
C ILE A 110 -11.96 -20.36 -68.07
N PHE A 111 -10.85 -19.95 -68.75
CA PHE A 111 -10.39 -20.58 -69.94
C PHE A 111 -9.82 -21.98 -69.72
N ASP A 112 -9.37 -22.33 -68.54
CA ASP A 112 -8.93 -23.67 -68.22
C ASP A 112 -10.09 -24.69 -68.10
N LEU A 113 -11.30 -24.19 -68.00
CA LEU A 113 -12.53 -25.00 -68.03
C LEU A 113 -12.97 -25.35 -69.42
N LEU A 114 -12.46 -24.62 -70.46
CA LEU A 114 -12.78 -24.85 -71.85
C LEU A 114 -11.84 -25.89 -72.50
N PRO A 115 -12.28 -26.61 -73.55
CA PRO A 115 -11.42 -27.56 -74.24
C PRO A 115 -10.15 -26.94 -74.86
N GLN A 116 -10.27 -25.77 -75.41
CA GLN A 116 -9.21 -24.87 -75.98
C GLN A 116 -9.79 -23.47 -76.21
N PRO A 117 -9.02 -22.35 -76.09
CA PRO A 117 -7.61 -22.25 -75.64
C PRO A 117 -7.50 -22.40 -74.15
N LYS A 118 -6.30 -22.76 -73.61
CA LYS A 118 -5.98 -22.79 -72.19
C LYS A 118 -5.49 -21.45 -71.64
N ALA A 119 -5.51 -21.23 -70.35
CA ALA A 119 -5.08 -19.97 -69.74
C ALA A 119 -3.63 -19.62 -70.09
N LEU A 120 -2.72 -20.60 -70.10
CA LEU A 120 -1.30 -20.38 -70.34
C LEU A 120 -0.87 -20.48 -71.78
N PHE A 121 -1.41 -21.43 -72.59
CA PHE A 121 -1.01 -21.70 -73.93
C PHE A 121 -2.21 -21.64 -74.88
N LEU A 122 -2.01 -21.06 -76.10
CA LEU A 122 -3.02 -21.01 -77.20
C LEU A 122 -3.17 -22.35 -77.90
N GLU A 123 -2.07 -23.09 -78.03
CA GLU A 123 -1.97 -24.38 -78.69
C GLU A 123 -1.34 -25.43 -77.80
N ILE A 124 -1.43 -26.71 -78.19
CA ILE A 124 -0.77 -27.80 -77.42
C ILE A 124 0.74 -27.63 -77.49
N PRO A 125 1.46 -27.40 -76.39
CA PRO A 125 2.89 -27.15 -76.37
C PRO A 125 3.68 -28.41 -76.78
N THR A 126 4.84 -28.22 -77.31
CA THR A 126 5.84 -29.30 -77.46
C THR A 126 6.66 -29.39 -76.22
N LEU A 127 6.98 -30.63 -75.76
CA LEU A 127 7.77 -30.84 -74.60
C LEU A 127 9.24 -31.06 -74.95
N ARG A 128 10.13 -30.36 -74.27
CA ARG A 128 11.56 -30.51 -74.42
C ARG A 128 12.17 -30.87 -73.00
N THR A 129 12.98 -31.90 -73.00
CA THR A 129 13.74 -32.24 -71.79
C THR A 129 15.02 -31.42 -71.75
N VAL A 130 15.24 -30.71 -70.68
CA VAL A 130 16.42 -29.87 -70.44
C VAL A 130 17.24 -30.50 -69.30
N GLU A 131 18.54 -30.58 -69.49
CA GLU A 131 19.47 -30.98 -68.46
C GLU A 131 19.95 -29.77 -67.67
N THR A 132 19.89 -29.84 -66.35
CA THR A 132 20.33 -28.79 -65.45
C THR A 132 21.55 -29.23 -64.64
N PHE A 133 22.07 -28.30 -63.82
CA PHE A 133 23.21 -28.53 -62.98
C PHE A 133 23.13 -29.89 -62.17
N GLY A 134 24.21 -30.68 -62.20
CA GLY A 134 24.28 -32.01 -61.54
C GLY A 134 23.60 -33.15 -62.31
N GLY A 135 23.35 -33.00 -63.62
CA GLY A 135 22.80 -34.06 -64.45
C GLY A 135 21.30 -34.35 -64.25
N ALA A 136 20.60 -33.45 -63.54
CA ALA A 136 19.15 -33.57 -63.36
C ALA A 136 18.42 -33.08 -64.62
N THR A 137 17.46 -33.87 -65.09
CA THR A 137 16.61 -33.51 -66.23
C THR A 137 15.23 -33.05 -65.77
N TYR A 138 14.65 -32.06 -66.42
CA TYR A 138 13.29 -31.62 -66.21
C TYR A 138 12.63 -31.27 -67.53
N THR A 139 11.29 -31.29 -67.56
CA THR A 139 10.50 -31.04 -68.75
C THR A 139 10.12 -29.56 -68.86
N VAL A 140 10.33 -28.94 -70.01
CA VAL A 140 9.91 -27.59 -70.39
C VAL A 140 8.91 -27.66 -71.50
N ALA A 141 7.87 -26.89 -71.44
CA ALA A 141 6.89 -26.74 -72.47
C ALA A 141 7.21 -25.52 -73.37
N ASP A 142 7.25 -25.75 -74.66
CA ASP A 142 7.52 -24.72 -75.71
C ASP A 142 6.27 -24.55 -76.52
N GLY A 143 5.68 -23.35 -76.59
CA GLY A 143 4.43 -23.05 -77.25
C GLY A 143 4.02 -21.59 -77.24
N ALA A 144 3.09 -21.22 -78.05
CA ALA A 144 2.55 -19.86 -78.10
C ALA A 144 1.79 -19.52 -76.79
N ARG A 145 2.27 -18.52 -76.09
CA ARG A 145 1.65 -18.06 -74.83
C ARG A 145 0.33 -17.35 -75.07
N ASN A 146 -0.65 -17.59 -74.19
CA ASN A 146 -1.94 -16.91 -74.30
C ASN A 146 -1.79 -15.44 -73.78
N PRO A 147 -2.19 -14.42 -74.56
CA PRO A 147 -2.16 -13.01 -74.16
C PRO A 147 -2.96 -12.73 -72.85
N LEU A 148 -3.94 -13.56 -72.54
CA LEU A 148 -4.72 -13.48 -71.31
C LEU A 148 -3.87 -13.67 -70.03
N LEU A 149 -2.65 -14.22 -70.14
CA LEU A 149 -1.68 -14.27 -69.10
C LEU A 149 -1.36 -12.85 -68.53
N GLY A 150 -1.45 -11.82 -69.35
CA GLY A 150 -1.34 -10.41 -68.95
C GLY A 150 -2.39 -10.00 -67.91
N VAL A 151 -3.60 -10.58 -67.93
CA VAL A 151 -4.66 -10.33 -66.98
C VAL A 151 -4.29 -10.96 -65.64
N PHE A 152 -3.70 -12.16 -65.64
CA PHE A 152 -3.18 -12.79 -64.40
C PHE A 152 -2.10 -11.91 -63.74
N TYR A 153 -1.11 -11.43 -64.51
CA TYR A 153 -0.07 -10.54 -64.00
C TYR A 153 -0.61 -9.21 -63.50
N LEU A 154 -1.65 -8.66 -64.14
CA LEU A 154 -2.35 -7.48 -63.65
C LEU A 154 -2.99 -7.73 -62.29
N GLY A 155 -3.61 -8.90 -62.08
CA GLY A 155 -4.17 -9.31 -60.78
C GLY A 155 -3.09 -9.40 -59.69
N VAL A 156 -1.94 -10.02 -60.00
CA VAL A 156 -0.79 -10.10 -59.11
C VAL A 156 -0.28 -8.69 -58.74
N LEU A 157 -0.18 -7.79 -59.72
CA LEU A 157 0.22 -6.39 -59.48
C LEU A 157 -0.75 -5.68 -58.54
N LEU A 158 -2.07 -5.85 -58.73
CA LEU A 158 -3.08 -5.28 -57.84
C LEU A 158 -2.97 -5.81 -56.43
N ILE A 159 -2.64 -7.10 -56.22
CA ILE A 159 -2.37 -7.70 -54.93
C ILE A 159 -1.12 -7.06 -54.31
N LEU A 160 -0.04 -6.87 -55.05
CA LEU A 160 1.16 -6.18 -54.55
C LEU A 160 0.88 -4.72 -54.17
N VAL A 161 0.06 -4.00 -54.96
CA VAL A 161 -0.39 -2.64 -54.60
C VAL A 161 -1.19 -2.66 -53.29
N PHE A 162 -2.06 -3.66 -53.10
CA PHE A 162 -2.77 -3.83 -51.83
C PHE A 162 -1.81 -4.08 -50.65
N VAL A 163 -0.84 -4.98 -50.81
CA VAL A 163 0.16 -5.28 -49.78
C VAL A 163 0.99 -4.04 -49.42
N ALA A 164 1.38 -3.26 -50.45
CA ALA A 164 2.11 -2.01 -50.24
C ALA A 164 1.25 -0.96 -49.51
N ASP A 165 -0.01 -0.75 -49.93
CA ASP A 165 -0.95 0.18 -49.30
C ASP A 165 -1.20 -0.20 -47.84
N ALA A 166 -1.43 -1.47 -47.54
CA ALA A 166 -1.61 -1.99 -46.20
C ALA A 166 -0.36 -1.79 -45.32
N SER A 167 0.82 -2.11 -45.87
CA SER A 167 2.10 -1.97 -45.18
C SER A 167 2.48 -0.51 -44.90
N VAL A 168 2.30 0.40 -45.88
CA VAL A 168 2.55 1.83 -45.71
C VAL A 168 1.61 2.43 -44.64
N THR A 169 0.33 2.03 -44.66
CA THR A 169 -0.64 2.47 -43.66
C THR A 169 -0.23 2.02 -42.27
N LEU A 170 0.16 0.76 -42.13
CA LEU A 170 0.64 0.20 -40.86
C LEU A 170 1.94 0.87 -40.40
N TRP A 171 2.86 1.17 -41.33
CA TRP A 171 4.09 1.90 -41.02
C TRP A 171 3.83 3.28 -40.42
N ARG A 172 2.86 4.01 -41.01
CA ARG A 172 2.41 5.33 -40.50
C ARG A 172 1.76 5.26 -39.12
N GLN A 173 1.15 4.13 -38.78
CA GLN A 173 0.56 3.87 -37.46
C GLN A 173 1.60 3.49 -36.37
N GLY A 174 2.90 3.40 -36.76
CA GLY A 174 4.00 3.19 -35.81
C GLY A 174 4.54 1.76 -35.71
N THR A 175 3.86 0.76 -36.27
CA THR A 175 4.31 -0.66 -36.25
C THR A 175 5.24 -0.98 -37.41
N ARG A 176 6.39 -0.30 -37.45
CA ARG A 176 7.32 -0.30 -38.60
C ARG A 176 7.91 -1.67 -38.91
N ARG A 177 8.31 -2.45 -37.87
CA ARG A 177 8.91 -3.78 -38.05
C ARG A 177 7.96 -4.71 -38.75
N ARG A 178 6.71 -4.82 -38.30
CA ARG A 178 5.68 -5.68 -38.87
C ARG A 178 5.35 -5.31 -40.34
N ALA A 179 5.23 -4.01 -40.63
CA ALA A 179 5.02 -3.51 -41.98
C ALA A 179 6.18 -3.87 -42.92
N ALA A 180 7.43 -3.72 -42.48
CA ALA A 180 8.61 -4.03 -43.26
C ALA A 180 8.77 -5.54 -43.51
N VAL A 181 8.60 -6.38 -42.48
CA VAL A 181 8.76 -7.83 -42.60
C VAL A 181 7.68 -8.39 -43.51
N VAL A 182 6.40 -8.14 -43.26
CA VAL A 182 5.32 -8.73 -44.06
C VAL A 182 5.29 -8.13 -45.46
N GLY A 183 5.20 -6.80 -45.58
CA GLY A 183 5.13 -6.13 -46.90
C GLY A 183 6.40 -6.30 -47.73
N GLY A 184 7.56 -6.14 -47.10
CA GLY A 184 8.85 -6.27 -47.74
C GLY A 184 9.12 -7.71 -48.24
N THR A 185 8.86 -8.72 -47.42
CA THR A 185 9.05 -10.11 -47.78
C THR A 185 8.13 -10.53 -48.94
N ILE A 186 6.82 -10.21 -48.85
CA ILE A 186 5.88 -10.54 -49.94
C ILE A 186 6.31 -9.86 -51.22
N THR A 187 6.59 -8.57 -51.19
CA THR A 187 6.98 -7.80 -52.38
C THR A 187 8.28 -8.35 -52.98
N LEU A 188 9.30 -8.56 -52.18
CA LEU A 188 10.61 -9.07 -52.64
C LEU A 188 10.49 -10.44 -53.29
N PHE A 189 9.82 -11.38 -52.65
CA PHE A 189 9.77 -12.76 -53.14
C PHE A 189 8.77 -12.95 -54.27
N VAL A 190 7.64 -12.22 -54.31
CA VAL A 190 6.70 -12.28 -55.45
C VAL A 190 7.33 -11.66 -56.71
N LEU A 191 7.98 -10.50 -56.57
CA LEU A 191 8.70 -9.88 -57.71
C LEU A 191 9.89 -10.74 -58.14
N GLY A 192 10.64 -11.29 -57.19
CA GLY A 192 11.76 -12.19 -57.47
C GLY A 192 11.33 -13.47 -58.20
N ALA A 193 10.24 -14.10 -57.77
CA ALA A 193 9.68 -15.28 -58.45
C ALA A 193 9.19 -14.95 -59.85
N GLY A 194 8.55 -13.79 -60.03
CA GLY A 194 8.13 -13.31 -61.36
C GLY A 194 9.30 -13.04 -62.29
N ALA A 195 10.35 -12.37 -61.81
CA ALA A 195 11.57 -12.11 -62.59
C ALA A 195 12.29 -13.42 -62.97
N LEU A 196 12.42 -14.35 -62.01
CA LEU A 196 13.02 -15.65 -62.25
C LEU A 196 12.21 -16.45 -63.28
N GLY A 197 10.88 -16.47 -63.15
CA GLY A 197 9.99 -17.11 -64.11
C GLY A 197 10.17 -16.54 -65.52
N THR A 198 10.26 -15.23 -65.66
CA THR A 198 10.51 -14.57 -66.98
C THR A 198 11.86 -14.98 -67.56
N LEU A 199 12.92 -15.08 -66.76
CA LEU A 199 14.24 -15.52 -67.22
C LEU A 199 14.24 -16.99 -67.64
N VAL A 200 13.45 -17.85 -66.99
CA VAL A 200 13.23 -19.22 -67.41
C VAL A 200 12.42 -19.30 -68.68
N ASP A 201 11.35 -18.52 -68.80
CA ASP A 201 10.48 -18.44 -69.97
C ASP A 201 11.20 -17.95 -71.25
N THR A 202 12.14 -17.02 -71.10
CA THR A 202 12.96 -16.50 -72.19
C THR A 202 14.14 -17.39 -72.53
N GLY A 203 14.34 -18.49 -71.80
CA GLY A 203 15.45 -19.44 -72.01
C GLY A 203 16.82 -18.93 -71.58
N VAL A 204 16.91 -17.79 -70.88
CA VAL A 204 18.13 -17.23 -70.37
C VAL A 204 18.64 -18.11 -69.19
N LEU A 205 17.70 -18.63 -68.40
CA LEU A 205 17.99 -19.58 -67.34
C LEU A 205 17.40 -20.95 -67.66
N GLN A 206 18.26 -21.99 -67.60
CA GLN A 206 17.84 -23.37 -67.81
C GLN A 206 17.66 -24.07 -66.46
N THR A 207 16.64 -23.66 -65.71
CA THR A 207 16.28 -24.21 -64.38
C THR A 207 14.77 -24.43 -64.33
N PRO A 208 14.28 -25.35 -63.48
CA PRO A 208 12.86 -25.43 -63.16
C PRO A 208 12.35 -24.12 -62.52
N TYR A 209 11.04 -23.93 -62.53
CA TYR A 209 10.44 -22.85 -61.75
C TYR A 209 10.61 -23.07 -60.24
N PHE A 210 10.93 -22.03 -59.49
CA PHE A 210 11.14 -22.06 -58.06
C PHE A 210 10.08 -21.27 -57.30
N VAL A 211 8.82 -21.26 -57.75
CA VAL A 211 7.74 -20.46 -57.18
C VAL A 211 7.46 -20.87 -55.75
N SER A 212 7.39 -22.18 -55.48
CA SER A 212 7.17 -22.71 -54.12
C SER A 212 8.26 -22.31 -53.11
N PHE A 213 9.52 -22.14 -53.56
CA PHE A 213 10.63 -21.68 -52.69
C PHE A 213 10.49 -20.22 -52.29
N ALA A 214 10.11 -19.35 -53.23
CA ALA A 214 9.82 -17.94 -52.92
C ALA A 214 8.69 -17.83 -51.88
N TYR A 215 7.65 -18.64 -52.04
CA TYR A 215 6.55 -18.70 -51.08
C TYR A 215 6.90 -19.32 -49.74
N LEU A 216 7.79 -20.30 -49.71
CA LEU A 216 8.31 -20.84 -48.43
C LEU A 216 8.95 -19.71 -47.60
N ALA A 217 9.72 -18.83 -48.21
CA ALA A 217 10.31 -17.69 -47.53
C ALA A 217 9.24 -16.73 -46.98
N ILE A 218 8.16 -16.47 -47.73
CA ILE A 218 7.00 -15.71 -47.24
C ILE A 218 6.35 -16.42 -46.07
N VAL A 219 6.07 -17.73 -46.16
CA VAL A 219 5.47 -18.53 -45.09
C VAL A 219 6.34 -18.50 -43.84
N MET A 220 7.66 -18.64 -43.98
CA MET A 220 8.60 -18.60 -42.86
C MET A 220 8.57 -17.22 -42.14
N ALA A 221 8.67 -16.12 -42.90
CA ALA A 221 8.67 -14.78 -42.34
C ALA A 221 7.34 -14.44 -41.64
N MET A 222 6.22 -14.80 -42.23
CA MET A 222 4.88 -14.58 -41.68
C MET A 222 4.63 -15.45 -40.45
N GLY A 223 5.07 -16.71 -40.48
CA GLY A 223 4.98 -17.62 -39.34
C GLY A 223 5.80 -17.14 -38.13
N ALA A 224 6.98 -16.57 -38.37
CA ALA A 224 7.80 -15.97 -37.34
C ALA A 224 7.10 -14.77 -36.66
N GLU A 225 6.53 -13.83 -37.45
CA GLU A 225 5.79 -12.68 -36.90
C GLU A 225 4.55 -13.12 -36.10
N LEU A 226 3.81 -14.11 -36.59
CA LEU A 226 2.67 -14.67 -35.89
C LEU A 226 3.07 -15.34 -34.55
N SER A 227 4.21 -16.01 -34.54
CA SER A 227 4.74 -16.66 -33.34
C SER A 227 5.21 -15.65 -32.30
N ASP A 228 5.86 -14.57 -32.74
CA ASP A 228 6.27 -13.45 -31.89
C ASP A 228 5.06 -12.84 -31.16
N ASP A 229 3.96 -12.58 -31.85
CA ASP A 229 2.72 -12.05 -31.26
C ASP A 229 2.19 -12.96 -30.12
N VAL A 230 2.22 -14.28 -30.33
CA VAL A 230 1.80 -15.26 -29.31
C VAL A 230 2.71 -15.25 -28.08
N LEU A 231 4.02 -15.20 -28.31
CA LEU A 231 5.01 -15.16 -27.24
C LEU A 231 4.89 -13.89 -26.39
N HIS A 232 4.75 -12.73 -27.03
CA HIS A 232 4.57 -11.46 -26.33
C HIS A 232 3.27 -11.43 -25.50
N ALA A 233 2.17 -11.91 -26.06
CA ALA A 233 0.90 -11.99 -25.32
C ALA A 233 1.01 -12.92 -24.11
N ALA A 234 1.72 -14.06 -24.26
CA ALA A 234 1.95 -15.00 -23.15
C ALA A 234 2.86 -14.40 -22.07
N GLN A 235 3.88 -13.63 -22.44
CA GLN A 235 4.76 -12.93 -21.49
C GLN A 235 3.99 -11.87 -20.70
N LEU A 236 3.25 -10.99 -21.38
CA LEU A 236 2.42 -9.99 -20.73
C LEU A 236 1.43 -10.60 -19.73
N ALA A 237 0.79 -11.71 -20.11
CA ALA A 237 -0.13 -12.41 -19.22
C ALA A 237 0.56 -13.02 -17.99
N ARG A 238 1.83 -13.47 -18.13
CA ARG A 238 2.64 -13.96 -17.02
C ARG A 238 3.05 -12.82 -16.09
N ASP A 239 3.56 -11.72 -16.65
CA ASP A 239 4.02 -10.57 -15.90
C ASP A 239 2.88 -9.94 -15.09
N LEU A 240 1.68 -9.86 -15.71
CA LEU A 240 0.48 -9.39 -15.00
C LEU A 240 0.11 -10.31 -13.84
N ARG A 241 0.06 -11.63 -14.06
CA ARG A 241 -0.24 -12.61 -12.99
C ARG A 241 0.77 -12.57 -11.85
N GLU A 242 2.06 -12.44 -12.20
CA GLU A 242 3.12 -12.36 -11.20
C GLU A 242 3.05 -11.06 -10.39
N SER A 243 2.70 -9.94 -11.05
CA SER A 243 2.46 -8.66 -10.38
C SER A 243 1.26 -8.73 -9.44
N GLU A 244 0.14 -9.30 -9.89
CA GLU A 244 -1.06 -9.51 -9.06
C GLU A 244 -0.76 -10.42 -7.86
N ALA A 245 -0.03 -11.52 -8.07
CA ALA A 245 0.36 -12.44 -7.00
C ALA A 245 1.27 -11.74 -5.97
N ARG A 246 2.26 -10.96 -6.42
CA ARG A 246 3.14 -10.17 -5.54
C ARG A 246 2.36 -9.14 -4.72
N MET A 247 1.43 -8.41 -5.34
CA MET A 247 0.56 -7.46 -4.61
C MET A 247 -0.29 -8.17 -3.55
N THR A 248 -0.88 -9.32 -3.90
CA THR A 248 -1.70 -10.11 -2.97
C THR A 248 -0.86 -10.64 -1.80
N LEU A 249 0.33 -11.16 -2.07
CA LEU A 249 1.26 -11.62 -1.03
C LEU A 249 1.70 -10.47 -0.11
N ALA A 250 2.05 -9.32 -0.66
CA ALA A 250 2.43 -8.15 0.13
C ALA A 250 1.28 -7.65 1.01
N ALA A 251 0.06 -7.57 0.48
CA ALA A 251 -1.13 -7.20 1.23
C ALA A 251 -1.43 -8.19 2.37
N ASN A 252 -1.33 -9.50 2.10
CA ASN A 252 -1.54 -10.53 3.11
C ASN A 252 -0.45 -10.52 4.19
N ALA A 253 0.83 -10.38 3.80
CA ALA A 253 1.96 -10.29 4.75
C ALA A 253 1.86 -9.06 5.67
N ALA A 254 1.41 -7.93 5.13
CA ALA A 254 1.15 -6.71 5.89
C ALA A 254 -0.19 -6.73 6.64
N ASN A 255 -0.94 -7.83 6.59
CA ASN A 255 -2.27 -7.97 7.19
C ASN A 255 -3.28 -6.91 6.73
N LEU A 256 -3.17 -6.47 5.46
CA LEU A 256 -3.99 -5.44 4.85
C LEU A 256 -5.28 -6.03 4.24
N GLY A 257 -6.40 -5.39 4.53
CA GLY A 257 -7.63 -5.56 3.78
C GLY A 257 -7.75 -4.49 2.69
N LEU A 258 -7.90 -4.88 1.44
CA LEU A 258 -8.09 -3.93 0.33
C LEU A 258 -9.56 -3.75 0.02
N TRP A 259 -9.95 -2.52 -0.35
CA TRP A 259 -11.30 -2.21 -0.79
C TRP A 259 -11.32 -1.19 -1.93
N MET A 260 -12.39 -1.26 -2.73
CA MET A 260 -12.69 -0.31 -3.78
C MET A 260 -14.20 -0.06 -3.80
N TRP A 261 -14.61 1.18 -3.62
CA TRP A 261 -16.01 1.60 -3.67
C TRP A 261 -16.30 2.34 -4.96
N THR A 262 -17.24 1.80 -5.75
CA THR A 262 -17.76 2.45 -6.95
C THR A 262 -18.99 3.26 -6.55
N VAL A 263 -18.81 4.58 -6.41
CA VAL A 263 -19.78 5.48 -5.79
C VAL A 263 -21.15 5.50 -6.49
N PRO A 264 -21.24 5.62 -7.84
CA PRO A 264 -22.56 5.71 -8.51
C PRO A 264 -23.40 4.45 -8.38
N GLN A 265 -22.79 3.30 -8.15
CA GLN A 265 -23.45 1.98 -8.08
C GLN A 265 -23.61 1.50 -6.63
N ASP A 266 -23.09 2.23 -5.66
CA ASP A 266 -22.95 1.85 -4.24
C ASP A 266 -22.44 0.41 -4.05
N LYS A 267 -21.42 0.03 -4.83
CA LYS A 267 -20.83 -1.30 -4.81
C LYS A 267 -19.41 -1.24 -4.26
N VAL A 268 -19.18 -1.99 -3.18
CA VAL A 268 -17.84 -2.13 -2.59
C VAL A 268 -17.28 -3.50 -2.94
N TRP A 269 -16.16 -3.48 -3.68
CA TRP A 269 -15.31 -4.66 -3.81
C TRP A 269 -14.33 -4.70 -2.63
N ALA A 270 -14.13 -5.86 -2.06
CA ALA A 270 -13.23 -6.05 -0.92
C ALA A 270 -12.53 -7.41 -1.00
N THR A 271 -11.28 -7.45 -0.55
CA THR A 271 -10.56 -8.72 -0.39
C THR A 271 -11.24 -9.61 0.67
N GLU A 272 -11.07 -10.90 0.57
CA GLU A 272 -11.57 -11.89 1.55
C GLU A 272 -11.11 -11.53 2.97
N LYS A 273 -9.85 -11.09 3.11
CA LYS A 273 -9.28 -10.61 4.35
C LYS A 273 -10.09 -9.47 4.96
N LEU A 274 -10.44 -8.46 4.16
CA LEU A 274 -11.23 -7.33 4.66
C LEU A 274 -12.65 -7.77 5.03
N LYS A 275 -13.27 -8.64 4.24
CA LYS A 275 -14.59 -9.19 4.57
C LYS A 275 -14.57 -9.86 5.94
N LEU A 276 -13.55 -10.69 6.21
CA LEU A 276 -13.37 -11.33 7.52
C LEU A 276 -13.14 -10.33 8.65
N MET A 277 -12.34 -9.27 8.43
CA MET A 277 -12.10 -8.20 9.41
C MET A 277 -13.41 -7.49 9.78
N LEU A 278 -14.27 -7.22 8.80
CA LEU A 278 -15.54 -6.53 8.97
C LEU A 278 -16.71 -7.46 9.38
N GLY A 279 -16.48 -8.77 9.41
CA GLY A 279 -17.51 -9.77 9.75
C GLY A 279 -18.52 -10.05 8.64
N PHE A 280 -18.14 -9.88 7.36
CA PHE A 280 -18.93 -10.28 6.19
C PHE A 280 -18.59 -11.70 5.75
N ALA A 281 -19.59 -12.42 5.23
CA ALA A 281 -19.35 -13.70 4.57
C ALA A 281 -18.62 -13.50 3.22
N PRO A 282 -17.80 -14.47 2.74
CA PRO A 282 -17.04 -14.34 1.50
C PRO A 282 -17.87 -13.94 0.27
N ALA A 283 -19.08 -14.49 0.13
CA ALA A 283 -20.00 -14.21 -0.98
C ALA A 283 -20.94 -13.01 -0.74
N GLU A 284 -20.94 -12.43 0.47
CA GLU A 284 -21.84 -11.33 0.83
C GLU A 284 -21.44 -10.04 0.09
N PRO A 285 -22.38 -9.37 -0.61
CA PRO A 285 -22.12 -8.09 -1.24
C PRO A 285 -22.03 -6.98 -0.18
N ILE A 286 -21.08 -6.07 -0.38
CA ILE A 286 -20.89 -4.94 0.52
C ILE A 286 -21.39 -3.67 -0.18
N THR A 287 -22.25 -2.92 0.52
CA THR A 287 -22.68 -1.57 0.18
C THR A 287 -22.22 -0.60 1.28
N LEU A 288 -22.25 0.70 1.03
CA LEU A 288 -21.96 1.69 2.08
C LEU A 288 -22.89 1.51 3.29
N GLY A 289 -24.17 1.27 3.04
CA GLY A 289 -25.15 1.05 4.12
C GLY A 289 -24.84 -0.19 4.96
N SER A 290 -24.56 -1.34 4.33
CA SER A 290 -24.20 -2.58 5.04
C SER A 290 -22.90 -2.44 5.81
N PHE A 291 -21.90 -1.72 5.26
CA PHE A 291 -20.65 -1.41 5.95
C PHE A 291 -20.89 -0.58 7.21
N LEU A 292 -21.62 0.56 7.10
CA LEU A 292 -21.89 1.42 8.26
C LEU A 292 -22.64 0.70 9.38
N MET A 293 -23.52 -0.26 9.04
CA MET A 293 -24.23 -1.06 10.04
C MET A 293 -23.32 -1.99 10.85
N ARG A 294 -22.17 -2.39 10.30
CA ARG A 294 -21.14 -3.20 11.01
C ARG A 294 -20.29 -2.37 11.96
N LEU A 295 -20.33 -1.04 11.87
CA LEU A 295 -19.59 -0.16 12.76
C LEU A 295 -20.31 -0.02 14.11
N HIS A 296 -19.52 0.26 15.15
CA HIS A 296 -20.06 0.67 16.44
C HIS A 296 -20.99 1.89 16.27
N PRO A 297 -22.15 1.96 16.96
CA PRO A 297 -23.13 3.02 16.77
C PRO A 297 -22.56 4.45 16.81
N GLU A 298 -21.62 4.72 17.73
CA GLU A 298 -20.96 6.03 17.88
C GLU A 298 -20.07 6.39 16.68
N ASP A 299 -19.47 5.40 16.00
CA ASP A 299 -18.51 5.62 14.94
C ASP A 299 -19.15 5.74 13.55
N ARG A 300 -20.46 5.38 13.42
CA ARG A 300 -21.20 5.40 12.14
C ARG A 300 -21.27 6.80 11.52
N LYS A 301 -21.73 7.78 12.30
CA LYS A 301 -21.93 9.15 11.82
C LYS A 301 -20.60 9.84 11.47
N PRO A 302 -19.56 9.81 12.33
CA PRO A 302 -18.25 10.38 11.99
C PRO A 302 -17.62 9.75 10.76
N THR A 303 -17.67 8.43 10.63
CA THR A 303 -17.11 7.70 9.47
C THR A 303 -17.83 8.07 8.17
N HIS A 304 -19.17 8.13 8.19
CA HIS A 304 -19.95 8.54 7.04
C HIS A 304 -19.64 9.98 6.61
N GLN A 305 -19.53 10.89 7.56
CA GLN A 305 -19.17 12.29 7.29
C GLN A 305 -17.77 12.41 6.67
N ALA A 306 -16.79 11.69 7.21
CA ALA A 306 -15.42 11.67 6.67
C ALA A 306 -15.38 11.12 5.23
N LEU A 307 -16.15 10.07 4.92
CA LEU A 307 -16.28 9.54 3.55
C LEU A 307 -16.88 10.59 2.59
N GLN A 308 -17.96 11.25 3.01
CA GLN A 308 -18.61 12.29 2.20
C GLN A 308 -17.68 13.48 1.97
N GLN A 309 -16.95 13.90 2.99
CA GLN A 309 -16.00 14.99 2.89
C GLN A 309 -14.86 14.65 1.92
N ALA A 310 -14.26 13.46 2.05
CA ALA A 310 -13.21 13.00 1.15
C ALA A 310 -13.68 12.96 -0.32
N LEU A 311 -14.91 12.52 -0.59
CA LEU A 311 -15.49 12.53 -1.93
C LEU A 311 -15.69 13.96 -2.47
N LYS A 312 -16.19 14.87 -1.64
CA LYS A 312 -16.47 16.27 -2.02
C LYS A 312 -15.18 17.05 -2.30
N GLU A 313 -14.19 16.89 -1.45
CA GLU A 313 -12.91 17.60 -1.51
C GLU A 313 -11.86 16.88 -2.37
N LYS A 314 -12.15 15.65 -2.82
CA LYS A 314 -11.20 14.77 -3.52
C LYS A 314 -9.90 14.58 -2.73
N SER A 315 -10.03 14.54 -1.41
CA SER A 315 -8.94 14.39 -0.45
C SER A 315 -8.74 12.94 -0.01
N ASP A 316 -7.66 12.69 0.71
CA ASP A 316 -7.41 11.40 1.31
C ASP A 316 -8.39 11.15 2.47
N TYR A 317 -8.87 9.91 2.59
CA TYR A 317 -9.71 9.41 3.67
C TYR A 317 -8.83 8.69 4.69
N SER A 318 -8.92 9.08 5.96
CA SER A 318 -8.18 8.43 7.05
C SER A 318 -8.99 8.46 8.33
N VAL A 319 -9.42 7.30 8.81
CA VAL A 319 -10.22 7.16 10.03
C VAL A 319 -9.86 5.87 10.77
N GLU A 320 -10.05 5.89 12.10
CA GLU A 320 -10.05 4.70 12.94
C GLU A 320 -11.47 4.51 13.49
N TYR A 321 -12.00 3.30 13.40
CA TYR A 321 -13.35 2.96 13.86
C TYR A 321 -13.41 1.56 14.46
N ARG A 322 -14.43 1.34 15.29
CA ARG A 322 -14.74 0.05 15.89
C ARG A 322 -15.73 -0.71 15.00
N VAL A 323 -15.41 -1.95 14.71
CA VAL A 323 -16.30 -2.90 14.03
C VAL A 323 -16.88 -3.85 15.07
N VAL A 324 -18.16 -4.13 14.94
CA VAL A 324 -18.89 -5.10 15.77
C VAL A 324 -19.33 -6.26 14.88
N PRO A 325 -18.46 -7.26 14.65
CA PRO A 325 -18.81 -8.44 13.89
C PRO A 325 -19.91 -9.27 14.63
N PRO A 326 -20.58 -10.18 13.94
CA PRO A 326 -21.60 -11.05 14.55
C PRO A 326 -21.07 -11.95 15.68
N ASP A 327 -19.75 -12.17 15.75
CA ASP A 327 -19.07 -12.90 16.83
C ASP A 327 -18.99 -12.12 18.16
N GLY A 328 -19.42 -10.86 18.15
CA GLY A 328 -19.46 -9.99 19.33
C GLY A 328 -18.11 -9.39 19.77
N HIS A 329 -17.00 -9.77 19.15
CA HIS A 329 -15.69 -9.24 19.50
C HIS A 329 -15.40 -7.92 18.76
N HIS A 330 -15.33 -6.82 19.52
CA HIS A 330 -14.98 -5.51 18.97
C HIS A 330 -13.57 -5.51 18.40
N ARG A 331 -13.44 -5.07 17.13
CA ARG A 331 -12.16 -4.87 16.47
C ARG A 331 -11.97 -3.41 16.14
N TRP A 332 -10.75 -2.93 16.30
CA TRP A 332 -10.34 -1.61 15.86
C TRP A 332 -9.72 -1.68 14.47
N ILE A 333 -10.27 -0.94 13.54
CA ILE A 333 -9.79 -0.88 12.16
C ILE A 333 -9.34 0.53 11.85
N ALA A 334 -8.11 0.68 11.33
CA ALA A 334 -7.65 1.89 10.69
C ALA A 334 -7.89 1.77 9.18
N ALA A 335 -8.64 2.70 8.60
CA ALA A 335 -8.94 2.73 7.17
C ALA A 335 -8.31 3.96 6.53
N HIS A 336 -7.61 3.74 5.42
CA HIS A 336 -7.04 4.78 4.58
C HIS A 336 -7.55 4.59 3.16
N GLY A 337 -7.91 5.69 2.48
CA GLY A 337 -8.42 5.64 1.12
C GLY A 337 -8.16 6.91 0.35
N ARG A 338 -8.28 6.80 -0.98
CA ARG A 338 -8.12 7.92 -1.91
C ARG A 338 -9.18 7.85 -3.00
N VAL A 339 -9.66 9.02 -3.40
CA VAL A 339 -10.59 9.17 -4.51
C VAL A 339 -9.78 9.15 -5.82
N GLU A 340 -10.10 8.20 -6.71
CA GLU A 340 -9.52 8.17 -8.06
C GLU A 340 -10.16 9.21 -8.98
N ARG A 341 -9.42 9.62 -10.01
CA ARG A 341 -10.00 10.42 -11.09
C ARG A 341 -11.10 9.62 -11.77
N PRO A 342 -12.21 10.28 -12.20
CA PRO A 342 -13.27 9.61 -12.94
C PRO A 342 -12.71 8.85 -14.13
N ASP A 343 -13.18 7.61 -14.34
CA ASP A 343 -12.82 6.83 -15.53
C ASP A 343 -13.42 7.42 -16.81
N ALA A 344 -13.15 6.79 -17.97
CA ALA A 344 -13.67 7.24 -19.27
C ALA A 344 -15.21 7.32 -19.32
N ASN A 345 -15.91 6.65 -18.40
CA ASN A 345 -17.37 6.65 -18.27
C ASN A 345 -17.87 7.64 -17.18
N GLY A 346 -16.98 8.42 -16.58
CA GLY A 346 -17.31 9.39 -15.54
C GLY A 346 -17.57 8.79 -14.16
N ALA A 347 -17.31 7.49 -13.93
CA ALA A 347 -17.54 6.85 -12.65
C ALA A 347 -16.46 7.23 -11.64
N VAL A 348 -16.89 7.78 -10.49
CA VAL A 348 -16.02 8.09 -9.36
C VAL A 348 -15.80 6.81 -8.54
N ARG A 349 -14.54 6.49 -8.29
CA ARG A 349 -14.12 5.36 -7.45
C ARG A 349 -13.30 5.85 -6.28
N MET A 350 -13.42 5.14 -5.17
CA MET A 350 -12.57 5.33 -4.01
C MET A 350 -11.91 3.98 -3.67
N LEU A 351 -10.61 3.97 -3.55
CA LEU A 351 -9.86 2.76 -3.20
C LEU A 351 -9.04 2.99 -1.94
N GLY A 352 -8.81 1.92 -1.20
CA GLY A 352 -8.07 2.05 0.05
C GLY A 352 -7.71 0.73 0.70
N VAL A 353 -7.15 0.87 1.88
CA VAL A 353 -6.68 -0.23 2.72
C VAL A 353 -7.27 -0.11 4.12
N CYS A 354 -7.47 -1.25 4.76
CA CYS A 354 -7.85 -1.37 6.16
C CYS A 354 -6.83 -2.23 6.90
N ILE A 355 -6.52 -1.83 8.12
CA ILE A 355 -5.57 -2.53 9.00
C ILE A 355 -6.28 -2.81 10.32
N ASP A 356 -6.19 -4.03 10.82
CA ASP A 356 -6.61 -4.36 12.18
C ASP A 356 -5.57 -3.84 13.17
N ILE A 357 -5.97 -2.84 13.97
CA ILE A 357 -5.15 -2.20 14.99
C ILE A 357 -5.58 -2.58 16.41
N THR A 358 -6.36 -3.65 16.56
CA THR A 358 -6.90 -4.09 17.86
C THR A 358 -5.80 -4.35 18.87
N ALA A 359 -4.77 -5.09 18.47
CA ALA A 359 -3.63 -5.39 19.34
C ALA A 359 -2.87 -4.11 19.78
N ARG A 360 -2.70 -3.12 18.87
CA ARG A 360 -2.10 -1.83 19.18
C ARG A 360 -2.94 -1.08 20.23
N LYS A 361 -4.25 -0.97 20.02
CA LYS A 361 -5.17 -0.29 20.96
C LYS A 361 -5.23 -0.97 22.32
N GLN A 362 -5.15 -2.31 22.35
CA GLN A 362 -5.07 -3.08 23.61
C GLN A 362 -3.76 -2.80 24.35
N ALA A 363 -2.63 -2.81 23.66
CA ALA A 363 -1.32 -2.51 24.26
C ALA A 363 -1.25 -1.06 24.78
N GLU A 364 -1.80 -0.08 24.04
CA GLU A 364 -1.91 1.30 24.48
C GLU A 364 -2.71 1.43 25.78
N ARG A 365 -3.89 0.77 25.85
CA ARG A 365 -4.75 0.77 27.04
C ARG A 365 -4.08 0.10 28.25
N GLU A 366 -3.46 -1.04 28.02
CA GLU A 366 -2.74 -1.75 29.09
C GLU A 366 -1.56 -0.92 29.61
N GLY A 367 -0.79 -0.26 28.73
CA GLY A 367 0.28 0.64 29.12
C GLY A 367 -0.22 1.84 29.95
N LEU A 368 -1.37 2.41 29.62
CA LEU A 368 -1.99 3.47 30.42
C LEU A 368 -2.43 2.96 31.79
N ARG A 369 -3.03 1.76 31.86
CA ARG A 369 -3.45 1.13 33.12
C ARG A 369 -2.26 0.87 34.05
N GLN A 370 -1.18 0.28 33.53
CA GLN A 370 0.04 0.01 34.34
C GLN A 370 0.67 1.30 34.86
N ARG A 371 0.67 2.36 34.07
CA ARG A 371 1.15 3.68 34.52
C ARG A 371 0.31 4.24 35.67
N ALA A 372 -1.02 4.13 35.56
CA ALA A 372 -1.91 4.57 36.65
C ALA A 372 -1.72 3.77 37.93
N GLU A 373 -1.47 2.46 37.82
CA GLU A 373 -1.20 1.57 38.96
C GLU A 373 0.12 1.91 39.63
N LEU A 374 1.21 2.11 38.88
CA LEU A 374 2.50 2.54 39.42
C LEU A 374 2.41 3.88 40.14
N ALA A 375 1.68 4.84 39.60
CA ALA A 375 1.45 6.14 40.24
C ALA A 375 0.67 5.98 41.56
N HIS A 376 -0.30 5.08 41.61
CA HIS A 376 -1.04 4.79 42.85
C HIS A 376 -0.13 4.15 43.92
N LEU A 377 0.65 3.13 43.54
CA LEU A 377 1.59 2.48 44.45
C LEU A 377 2.61 3.48 45.03
N SER A 378 3.13 4.38 44.21
CA SER A 378 4.05 5.43 44.69
C SER A 378 3.42 6.33 45.76
N ARG A 379 2.15 6.74 45.58
CA ARG A 379 1.43 7.55 46.59
C ARG A 379 1.24 6.79 47.92
N VAL A 380 0.88 5.51 47.83
CA VAL A 380 0.73 4.66 49.02
C VAL A 380 2.06 4.56 49.80
N THR A 381 3.17 4.39 49.07
CA THR A 381 4.50 4.30 49.69
C THR A 381 4.89 5.61 50.38
N MET A 382 4.71 6.77 49.70
CA MET A 382 4.97 8.08 50.33
C MET A 382 4.14 8.29 51.60
N LEU A 383 2.88 7.85 51.61
CA LEU A 383 2.03 7.92 52.77
C LEU A 383 2.55 7.02 53.91
N GLY A 384 3.11 5.84 53.56
CA GLY A 384 3.79 4.94 54.51
C GLY A 384 5.00 5.62 55.20
N GLU A 385 5.83 6.34 54.45
CA GLU A 385 6.97 7.10 54.96
C GLU A 385 6.54 8.25 55.89
N LEU A 386 5.39 8.87 55.59
CA LEU A 386 4.81 9.94 56.44
C LEU A 386 3.94 9.42 57.59
N SER A 387 3.72 8.11 57.72
CA SER A 387 2.78 7.54 58.69
C SER A 387 3.04 7.99 60.13
N SER A 388 4.29 8.07 60.56
CA SER A 388 4.67 8.49 61.91
C SER A 388 4.32 9.97 62.17
N SER A 389 4.60 10.84 61.20
CA SER A 389 4.30 12.25 61.26
C SER A 389 2.78 12.52 61.25
N LEU A 390 2.05 11.82 60.38
CA LEU A 390 0.60 11.94 60.28
C LEU A 390 -0.12 11.43 61.52
N ALA A 391 0.37 10.34 62.14
CA ALA A 391 -0.12 9.86 63.43
C ALA A 391 0.13 10.90 64.53
N HIS A 392 1.30 11.56 64.54
CA HIS A 392 1.61 12.63 65.45
C HIS A 392 0.71 13.86 65.26
N GLU A 393 0.50 14.27 64.00
CA GLU A 393 -0.35 15.41 63.61
C GLU A 393 -1.85 15.15 63.94
N LEU A 394 -2.31 13.90 63.91
CA LEU A 394 -3.65 13.51 64.34
C LEU A 394 -3.76 13.44 65.89
N ASN A 395 -2.75 12.90 66.55
CA ASN A 395 -2.77 12.77 68.02
C ASN A 395 -2.70 14.12 68.74
N GLN A 396 -2.12 15.16 68.17
CA GLN A 396 -2.07 16.51 68.69
C GLN A 396 -3.45 17.12 68.97
N PRO A 397 -4.34 17.30 67.93
CA PRO A 397 -5.68 17.83 68.18
C PRO A 397 -6.53 16.88 69.04
N LEU A 398 -6.42 15.54 68.81
CA LEU A 398 -7.15 14.58 69.65
C LEU A 398 -6.74 14.67 71.14
N GLY A 399 -5.45 14.82 71.48
CA GLY A 399 -4.96 15.03 72.78
C GLY A 399 -5.35 16.38 73.42
N ALA A 400 -5.47 17.45 72.54
CA ALA A 400 -6.00 18.75 72.99
C ALA A 400 -7.49 18.65 73.31
N ILE A 401 -8.28 18.00 72.42
CA ILE A 401 -9.71 17.74 72.66
C ILE A 401 -9.92 17.02 74.04
N LEU A 402 -9.15 15.94 74.29
CA LEU A 402 -9.26 15.18 75.55
C LEU A 402 -8.96 16.08 76.76
N ARG A 403 -7.84 16.81 76.74
CA ARG A 403 -7.48 17.72 77.88
C ARG A 403 -8.53 18.84 78.04
N ASN A 404 -9.03 19.42 77.02
CA ASN A 404 -10.07 20.44 77.05
C ASN A 404 -11.40 19.87 77.54
N THR A 405 -11.72 18.61 77.25
CA THR A 405 -12.91 17.92 77.79
C THR A 405 -12.77 17.72 79.27
N GLU A 406 -11.61 17.22 79.73
CA GLU A 406 -11.32 17.04 81.19
C GLU A 406 -11.37 18.38 81.92
N ALA A 407 -10.83 19.45 81.36
CA ALA A 407 -10.92 20.81 81.91
C ALA A 407 -12.36 21.30 82.03
N ALA A 408 -13.17 21.15 80.96
CA ALA A 408 -14.59 21.52 80.94
C ALA A 408 -15.38 20.76 82.06
N GLU A 409 -15.11 19.47 82.21
CA GLU A 409 -15.72 18.66 83.31
C GLU A 409 -15.36 19.20 84.67
N LEU A 410 -14.10 19.57 84.91
CA LEU A 410 -13.66 20.16 86.20
C LEU A 410 -14.35 21.50 86.48
N PHE A 411 -14.45 22.42 85.46
CA PHE A 411 -15.16 23.71 85.60
C PHE A 411 -16.64 23.51 85.91
N LEU A 412 -17.29 22.49 85.35
CA LEU A 412 -18.70 22.17 85.57
C LEU A 412 -18.99 21.55 86.98
N GLN A 413 -17.98 20.99 87.65
CA GLN A 413 -18.10 20.43 89.05
C GLN A 413 -18.06 21.53 90.12
N ASP A 414 -17.65 22.77 89.78
CA ASP A 414 -17.67 23.88 90.72
C ASP A 414 -19.12 24.25 91.10
N PRO A 415 -19.43 24.52 92.36
CA PRO A 415 -20.77 24.97 92.79
C PRO A 415 -21.26 26.26 92.10
N SER A 416 -20.37 27.05 91.47
CA SER A 416 -20.66 28.25 90.68
C SER A 416 -19.81 28.24 89.40
N PRO A 417 -20.15 27.40 88.40
CA PRO A 417 -19.33 27.20 87.22
C PRO A 417 -19.22 28.44 86.33
N ASP A 418 -17.98 28.73 85.94
CA ASP A 418 -17.74 29.77 84.90
C ASP A 418 -18.15 29.24 83.55
N LEU A 419 -19.40 29.61 83.14
CA LEU A 419 -19.98 29.20 81.82
C LEU A 419 -19.31 29.87 80.63
N GLU A 420 -18.66 31.02 80.83
CA GLU A 420 -17.93 31.68 79.70
C GLU A 420 -16.65 30.92 79.37
N GLU A 421 -15.91 30.47 80.45
CA GLU A 421 -14.72 29.63 80.24
C GLU A 421 -15.08 28.27 79.68
N VAL A 422 -16.17 27.63 80.08
CA VAL A 422 -16.66 26.38 79.48
C VAL A 422 -17.01 26.57 78.02
N ARG A 423 -17.62 27.71 77.64
CA ARG A 423 -17.87 27.98 76.24
C ARG A 423 -16.59 28.17 75.44
N ALA A 424 -15.57 28.82 75.99
CA ALA A 424 -14.28 29.00 75.32
C ALA A 424 -13.62 27.63 75.10
N ILE A 425 -13.60 26.73 76.14
CA ILE A 425 -13.08 25.38 75.99
C ILE A 425 -13.83 24.57 74.96
N LEU A 426 -15.15 24.65 74.84
CA LEU A 426 -15.93 23.99 73.83
C LEU A 426 -15.64 24.55 72.41
N ALA A 427 -15.36 25.84 72.29
CA ALA A 427 -14.91 26.43 71.04
C ALA A 427 -13.53 25.88 70.60
N ASP A 428 -12.60 25.69 71.50
CA ASP A 428 -11.29 25.10 71.24
C ASP A 428 -11.40 23.61 70.83
N ILE A 429 -12.25 22.85 71.52
CA ILE A 429 -12.55 21.46 71.08
C ILE A 429 -13.05 21.41 69.66
N ARG A 430 -13.98 22.29 69.29
CA ARG A 430 -14.50 22.32 67.91
C ARG A 430 -13.44 22.72 66.88
N ASN A 431 -12.56 23.66 67.23
CA ASN A 431 -11.44 24.05 66.37
C ASN A 431 -10.44 22.88 66.17
N ASP A 432 -10.14 22.15 67.23
CA ASP A 432 -9.23 20.97 67.14
C ASP A 432 -9.86 19.79 66.40
N ASP A 433 -11.19 19.57 66.50
CA ASP A 433 -11.93 18.59 65.70
C ASP A 433 -11.86 18.94 64.19
N GLN A 434 -12.07 20.23 63.85
CA GLN A 434 -11.93 20.69 62.46
C GLN A 434 -10.50 20.49 61.93
N ARG A 435 -9.46 20.70 62.76
CA ARG A 435 -8.07 20.42 62.39
C ARG A 435 -7.83 18.94 62.13
N ALA A 436 -8.31 18.06 62.99
CA ALA A 436 -8.21 16.61 62.82
C ALA A 436 -8.91 16.16 61.51
N GLY A 437 -10.12 16.68 61.27
CA GLY A 437 -10.86 16.44 60.02
C GLY A 437 -10.09 16.87 58.76
N ALA A 438 -9.45 18.04 58.80
CA ALA A 438 -8.64 18.54 57.68
C ALA A 438 -7.41 17.67 57.39
N VAL A 439 -6.78 17.06 58.41
CA VAL A 439 -5.67 16.11 58.22
C VAL A 439 -6.18 14.83 57.56
N ILE A 440 -7.31 14.29 58.01
CA ILE A 440 -7.92 13.08 57.39
C ILE A 440 -8.31 13.32 55.94
N ASP A 441 -8.91 14.46 55.65
CA ASP A 441 -9.31 14.78 54.28
C ASP A 441 -8.11 14.94 53.33
N ARG A 442 -7.01 15.53 53.80
CA ARG A 442 -5.74 15.59 53.06
C ARG A 442 -5.19 14.19 52.77
N MET A 443 -5.16 13.29 53.75
CA MET A 443 -4.74 11.89 53.55
C MET A 443 -5.63 11.18 52.51
N ARG A 444 -6.95 11.36 52.66
CA ARG A 444 -7.93 10.74 51.73
C ARG A 444 -7.77 11.24 50.32
N SER A 445 -7.47 12.53 50.12
CA SER A 445 -7.25 13.12 48.77
C SER A 445 -6.03 12.53 48.05
N LEU A 446 -4.95 12.24 48.77
CA LEU A 446 -3.72 11.60 48.27
C LEU A 446 -3.95 10.15 47.84
N LEU A 447 -4.86 9.42 48.51
CA LEU A 447 -5.15 8.00 48.24
C LEU A 447 -6.20 7.79 47.16
N LYS A 448 -7.03 8.76 46.84
CA LYS A 448 -8.15 8.60 45.92
C LYS A 448 -7.66 8.38 44.45
N ARG A 449 -8.14 7.28 43.81
CA ARG A 449 -8.00 7.11 42.35
C ARG A 449 -8.89 8.11 41.67
N ARG A 450 -8.31 9.07 40.93
CA ARG A 450 -9.03 10.02 40.07
C ARG A 450 -8.47 9.94 38.64
N GLU A 451 -9.31 10.24 37.68
CA GLU A 451 -8.85 10.60 36.31
C GLU A 451 -8.09 11.92 36.39
N VAL A 452 -7.07 12.06 35.56
CA VAL A 452 -6.21 13.26 35.52
C VAL A 452 -7.02 14.44 35.00
N GLU A 453 -7.24 15.43 35.86
CA GLU A 453 -7.97 16.65 35.54
C GLU A 453 -7.01 17.85 35.49
N HIS A 454 -6.80 18.44 34.31
CA HIS A 454 -5.98 19.64 34.17
C HIS A 454 -6.82 20.91 34.39
N ASN A 455 -6.88 21.37 35.64
CA ASN A 455 -7.59 22.59 36.01
C ASN A 455 -6.63 23.77 36.19
N LEU A 456 -7.19 24.99 36.19
CA LEU A 456 -6.44 26.20 36.54
C LEU A 456 -6.09 26.12 38.04
N LEU A 457 -4.82 26.33 38.36
CA LEU A 457 -4.24 26.13 39.71
C LEU A 457 -3.39 27.33 40.14
N ASP A 458 -3.62 27.77 41.38
CA ASP A 458 -2.69 28.65 42.09
C ASP A 458 -1.56 27.78 42.71
N LEU A 459 -0.39 27.88 42.07
CA LEU A 459 0.78 27.10 42.47
C LEU A 459 1.35 27.54 43.82
N SER A 460 1.18 28.83 44.20
CA SER A 460 1.60 29.35 45.49
C SER A 460 0.78 28.77 46.64
N ALA A 461 -0.55 28.70 46.47
CA ALA A 461 -1.43 28.06 47.43
C ALA A 461 -1.13 26.55 47.58
N LEU A 462 -0.87 25.85 46.43
CA LEU A 462 -0.53 24.45 46.42
C LEU A 462 0.78 24.18 47.19
N VAL A 463 1.85 24.93 46.92
CA VAL A 463 3.14 24.79 47.60
C VAL A 463 3.00 25.07 49.10
N SER A 464 2.27 26.13 49.48
CA SER A 464 2.03 26.48 50.87
C SER A 464 1.32 25.35 51.63
N GLU A 465 0.34 24.69 51.02
CA GLU A 465 -0.38 23.55 51.58
C GLU A 465 0.56 22.34 51.80
N VAL A 466 1.39 22.01 50.80
CA VAL A 466 2.33 20.88 50.90
C VAL A 466 3.43 21.17 51.93
N VAL A 467 3.96 22.38 51.99
CA VAL A 467 4.92 22.80 53.02
C VAL A 467 4.29 22.72 54.40
N GLY A 468 3.02 23.15 54.53
CA GLY A 468 2.26 23.00 55.79
C GLY A 468 2.09 21.56 56.24
N LEU A 469 1.86 20.62 55.30
CA LEU A 469 1.75 19.18 55.57
C LEU A 469 3.06 18.57 56.07
N ILE A 470 4.22 19.00 55.56
CA ILE A 470 5.55 18.47 55.88
C ILE A 470 6.15 19.14 57.14
N ARG A 471 5.69 20.33 57.50
CA ARG A 471 6.27 21.11 58.61
C ARG A 471 6.36 20.35 59.96
N PRO A 472 5.38 19.53 60.41
CA PRO A 472 5.50 18.73 61.60
C PRO A 472 6.63 17.68 61.53
N ASP A 473 6.76 17.01 60.37
CA ASP A 473 7.82 16.04 60.12
C ASP A 473 9.20 16.72 60.11
N ALA A 474 9.33 17.86 59.44
CA ALA A 474 10.54 18.69 59.48
C ALA A 474 10.93 19.10 60.90
N GLY A 475 9.96 19.49 61.74
CA GLY A 475 10.18 19.80 63.15
C GLY A 475 10.69 18.60 63.94
N SER A 476 10.10 17.41 63.76
CA SER A 476 10.53 16.18 64.43
C SER A 476 11.97 15.78 64.07
N ARG A 477 12.38 16.03 62.82
CA ARG A 477 13.72 15.78 62.28
C ARG A 477 14.71 16.94 62.51
N LYS A 478 14.28 18.00 63.21
CA LYS A 478 15.05 19.23 63.47
C LYS A 478 15.56 19.88 62.17
N VAL A 479 14.70 19.92 61.12
CA VAL A 479 14.99 20.54 59.83
C VAL A 479 14.32 21.91 59.77
N GLN A 480 15.08 22.96 59.43
CA GLN A 480 14.54 24.29 59.17
C GLN A 480 13.92 24.31 57.78
N LEU A 481 12.58 24.42 57.69
CA LEU A 481 11.85 24.46 56.41
C LEU A 481 11.42 25.90 56.11
N ALA A 482 12.02 26.52 55.12
CA ALA A 482 11.72 27.88 54.66
C ALA A 482 10.92 27.87 53.35
N LEU A 483 9.93 28.78 53.22
CA LEU A 483 9.18 29.05 52.00
C LEU A 483 9.44 30.49 51.58
N GLU A 484 10.02 30.66 50.40
CA GLU A 484 10.25 31.95 49.73
C GLU A 484 9.30 32.08 48.55
N ALA A 485 8.18 32.76 48.76
CA ALA A 485 7.19 32.98 47.72
C ALA A 485 7.14 34.46 47.31
N VAL A 486 6.99 34.74 46.03
CA VAL A 486 6.73 36.10 45.52
C VAL A 486 5.24 36.38 45.63
N SER A 487 4.91 37.65 45.83
CA SER A 487 3.54 38.12 46.12
C SER A 487 2.50 37.88 45.02
N SER A 488 2.91 37.52 43.79
CA SER A 488 2.01 37.25 42.69
C SER A 488 2.63 36.20 41.75
N VAL A 489 2.00 35.04 41.71
CA VAL A 489 2.40 33.91 40.81
C VAL A 489 1.27 33.67 39.82
N PRO A 490 1.54 33.65 38.50
CA PRO A 490 0.51 33.37 37.48
C PRO A 490 -0.09 31.96 37.70
N LEU A 491 -1.37 31.82 37.30
CA LEU A 491 -2.03 30.52 37.31
C LEU A 491 -1.37 29.57 36.29
N VAL A 492 -1.30 28.30 36.67
CA VAL A 492 -0.83 27.22 35.81
C VAL A 492 -1.98 26.23 35.53
N ARG A 493 -1.86 25.41 34.49
CA ARG A 493 -2.84 24.36 34.21
C ARG A 493 -2.25 23.01 34.65
N GLY A 494 -2.97 22.30 35.54
CA GLY A 494 -2.45 21.02 36.02
C GLY A 494 -3.40 20.25 36.94
N ASP A 495 -3.03 19.01 37.20
CA ASP A 495 -3.69 18.16 38.20
C ASP A 495 -3.07 18.42 39.57
N ARG A 496 -3.91 18.95 40.50
CA ARG A 496 -3.51 19.32 41.83
C ARG A 496 -2.83 18.16 42.58
N VAL A 497 -3.37 16.94 42.49
CA VAL A 497 -2.87 15.77 43.23
C VAL A 497 -1.51 15.30 42.70
N GLN A 498 -1.35 15.33 41.39
CA GLN A 498 -0.07 14.97 40.75
C GLN A 498 1.03 15.98 41.09
N LEU A 499 0.74 17.28 41.07
CA LEU A 499 1.71 18.31 41.44
C LEU A 499 2.04 18.29 42.92
N GLN A 500 1.07 18.00 43.80
CA GLN A 500 1.32 17.71 45.23
C GLN A 500 2.29 16.53 45.39
N GLN A 501 2.11 15.47 44.62
CA GLN A 501 2.99 14.30 44.62
C GLN A 501 4.43 14.66 44.24
N VAL A 502 4.65 15.48 43.21
CA VAL A 502 5.98 15.97 42.82
C VAL A 502 6.63 16.73 43.99
N LEU A 503 5.92 17.69 44.58
CA LEU A 503 6.43 18.49 45.69
C LEU A 503 6.76 17.64 46.92
N LEU A 504 5.86 16.75 47.32
CA LEU A 504 6.09 15.82 48.45
C LEU A 504 7.34 14.97 48.24
N ASN A 505 7.49 14.40 47.02
CA ASN A 505 8.66 13.60 46.69
C ASN A 505 9.97 14.39 46.81
N LEU A 506 10.01 15.63 46.29
CA LEU A 506 11.20 16.47 46.34
C LEU A 506 11.51 16.90 47.78
N LEU A 507 10.49 17.28 48.58
CA LEU A 507 10.68 17.68 49.97
C LEU A 507 11.14 16.53 50.84
N LEU A 508 10.57 15.33 50.72
CA LEU A 508 11.01 14.15 51.46
C LEU A 508 12.46 13.77 51.09
N ASN A 509 12.82 13.85 49.80
CA ASN A 509 14.18 13.60 49.36
C ASN A 509 15.18 14.62 49.95
N ALA A 510 14.81 15.91 50.00
CA ALA A 510 15.61 16.97 50.58
C ALA A 510 15.79 16.78 52.09
N MET A 511 14.70 16.44 52.83
CA MET A 511 14.75 16.19 54.28
C MET A 511 15.59 14.97 54.63
N ASP A 512 15.54 13.91 53.81
CA ASP A 512 16.40 12.74 54.01
C ASP A 512 17.88 13.08 53.78
N ALA A 513 18.19 13.90 52.74
CA ALA A 513 19.56 14.31 52.44
C ALA A 513 20.20 15.13 53.55
N VAL A 514 19.42 15.94 54.28
CA VAL A 514 19.92 16.73 55.43
C VAL A 514 19.94 15.96 56.73
N SER A 515 19.31 14.79 56.84
CA SER A 515 19.16 14.03 58.10
C SER A 515 20.51 13.62 58.72
N GLU A 516 21.53 13.42 57.87
CA GLU A 516 22.91 13.06 58.29
C GLU A 516 23.76 14.27 58.67
N CYS A 517 23.30 15.49 58.44
CA CYS A 517 24.01 16.73 58.80
C CYS A 517 23.83 17.07 60.28
N ALA A 518 24.70 17.97 60.81
CA ALA A 518 24.51 18.52 62.15
C ALA A 518 23.18 19.30 62.23
N PRO A 519 22.43 19.24 63.34
CA PRO A 519 21.09 19.83 63.44
C PRO A 519 21.00 21.30 63.01
N ASP A 520 22.03 22.09 63.33
CA ASP A 520 22.11 23.52 63.01
C ASP A 520 22.31 23.83 61.51
N LEU A 521 22.71 22.80 60.72
CA LEU A 521 22.93 22.88 59.29
C LEU A 521 21.79 22.28 58.44
N ARG A 522 20.75 21.73 59.08
CA ARG A 522 19.63 21.08 58.39
C ARG A 522 18.65 22.10 57.87
N GLN A 523 18.80 22.50 56.63
CA GLN A 523 17.92 23.48 56.01
C GLN A 523 17.36 22.98 54.67
N VAL A 524 16.06 23.17 54.47
CA VAL A 524 15.38 22.95 53.19
C VAL A 524 14.63 24.23 52.83
N THR A 525 14.87 24.75 51.64
CA THR A 525 14.25 25.99 51.14
C THR A 525 13.44 25.72 49.90
N VAL A 526 12.17 26.09 49.93
CA VAL A 526 11.30 26.08 48.74
C VAL A 526 11.15 27.50 48.23
N ARG A 527 11.42 27.72 46.93
CA ARG A 527 11.28 29.03 46.30
C ARG A 527 10.39 28.92 45.08
N ILE A 528 9.51 29.91 44.90
CA ILE A 528 8.64 30.01 43.73
C ILE A 528 9.00 31.29 42.98
N GLN A 529 9.30 31.19 41.68
CA GLN A 529 9.68 32.31 40.86
C GLN A 529 8.88 32.32 39.54
N PRO A 530 8.12 33.36 39.26
CA PRO A 530 7.48 33.54 37.96
C PRO A 530 8.51 33.99 36.90
N ALA A 531 8.43 33.39 35.70
CA ALA A 531 9.16 33.83 34.51
C ALA A 531 8.12 34.21 33.43
N ALA A 532 8.56 34.80 32.33
CA ALA A 532 7.67 35.33 31.30
C ALA A 532 6.66 34.31 30.73
N THR A 533 7.04 33.04 30.61
CA THR A 533 6.22 31.99 30.00
C THR A 533 5.97 30.78 30.91
N GLN A 534 6.60 30.75 32.06
CA GLN A 534 6.55 29.60 32.98
C GLN A 534 6.70 30.03 34.44
N VAL A 535 6.26 29.18 35.34
CA VAL A 535 6.53 29.32 36.78
C VAL A 535 7.53 28.25 37.16
N GLU A 536 8.61 28.65 37.86
CA GLU A 536 9.64 27.73 38.38
C GLU A 536 9.46 27.58 39.90
N VAL A 537 9.51 26.32 40.35
CA VAL A 537 9.60 25.96 41.76
C VAL A 537 10.92 25.27 42.00
N THR A 538 11.62 25.76 43.00
CA THR A 538 12.94 25.24 43.38
C THR A 538 12.88 24.67 44.81
N VAL A 539 13.40 23.46 44.99
CA VAL A 539 13.59 22.83 46.33
C VAL A 539 15.09 22.64 46.51
N SER A 540 15.67 23.37 47.46
CA SER A 540 17.10 23.33 47.79
C SER A 540 17.33 22.75 49.19
N ASP A 541 18.32 21.89 49.34
CA ASP A 541 18.75 21.34 50.63
C ASP A 541 20.24 21.67 50.90
N THR A 542 20.63 21.55 52.18
CA THR A 542 22.01 21.69 52.67
C THR A 542 22.66 20.34 52.96
N GLY A 543 22.18 19.26 52.35
CA GLY A 543 22.62 17.89 52.55
C GLY A 543 23.95 17.56 51.85
N HIS A 544 24.19 16.28 51.69
CA HIS A 544 25.42 15.76 51.06
C HIS A 544 25.55 16.01 49.56
N GLY A 545 24.52 16.57 48.91
CA GLY A 545 24.49 16.83 47.48
C GLY A 545 24.40 15.58 46.63
N ILE A 546 24.58 15.76 45.30
CA ILE A 546 24.50 14.69 44.31
C ILE A 546 25.89 14.52 43.68
N PRO A 547 26.50 13.33 43.74
CA PRO A 547 27.76 13.06 43.02
C PRO A 547 27.63 13.26 41.51
N PRO A 548 28.63 13.87 40.85
CA PRO A 548 28.56 14.20 39.41
C PRO A 548 28.26 13.00 38.48
N ASP A 549 28.77 11.83 38.84
CA ASP A 549 28.58 10.58 38.12
C ASP A 549 27.13 10.05 38.16
N LYS A 550 26.33 10.52 39.11
CA LYS A 550 24.95 10.07 39.34
C LYS A 550 23.89 10.96 38.69
N PHE A 551 24.22 12.18 38.27
CA PHE A 551 23.24 13.11 37.71
C PHE A 551 22.50 12.54 36.51
N ALA A 552 23.17 11.86 35.58
CA ALA A 552 22.55 11.28 34.37
C ALA A 552 21.50 10.21 34.70
N ARG A 553 21.65 9.53 35.83
CA ARG A 553 20.86 8.38 36.25
C ARG A 553 19.76 8.72 37.25
N LEU A 554 19.72 9.94 37.80
CA LEU A 554 18.77 10.34 38.86
C LEU A 554 17.30 10.07 38.49
N PHE A 555 16.96 10.20 37.21
CA PHE A 555 15.61 10.02 36.72
C PHE A 555 15.39 8.66 36.04
N GLU A 556 16.34 7.71 36.17
CA GLU A 556 16.18 6.34 35.70
C GLU A 556 15.31 5.55 36.71
N PRO A 557 14.35 4.75 36.24
CA PRO A 557 13.55 3.89 37.10
C PRO A 557 14.44 2.94 37.95
N PHE A 558 14.07 2.77 39.20
CA PHE A 558 14.76 1.91 40.17
C PHE A 558 16.18 2.36 40.56
N PHE A 559 16.63 3.52 40.11
CA PHE A 559 17.89 4.09 40.59
C PHE A 559 17.69 4.77 41.95
N THR A 560 18.41 4.31 42.98
CA THR A 560 18.35 4.86 44.34
C THR A 560 19.71 4.78 45.02
N THR A 561 19.99 5.77 45.86
CA THR A 561 21.15 5.76 46.79
C THR A 561 20.74 5.42 48.22
N LYS A 562 19.45 5.26 48.51
CA LYS A 562 18.88 4.95 49.83
C LYS A 562 18.77 3.44 50.01
N ALA A 563 19.11 2.91 51.18
CA ALA A 563 19.07 1.48 51.50
C ALA A 563 17.66 0.84 51.33
N ASN A 564 16.61 1.59 51.65
CA ASN A 564 15.21 1.13 51.54
C ASN A 564 14.39 1.86 50.47
N GLY A 565 15.03 2.62 49.58
CA GLY A 565 14.34 3.38 48.56
C GLY A 565 14.05 2.55 47.32
N MET A 566 12.82 2.60 46.79
CA MET A 566 12.45 1.93 45.51
C MET A 566 13.00 2.59 44.27
N GLY A 567 13.58 3.78 44.32
CA GLY A 567 14.11 4.50 43.18
C GLY A 567 13.06 4.95 42.13
N MET A 568 11.78 5.03 42.54
CA MET A 568 10.66 5.37 41.65
C MET A 568 10.19 6.83 41.77
N GLY A 569 10.54 7.55 42.83
CA GLY A 569 10.01 8.89 43.12
C GLY A 569 10.38 9.92 42.04
N LEU A 570 11.66 10.10 41.75
CA LEU A 570 12.13 11.05 40.74
C LEU A 570 11.69 10.70 39.28
N PRO A 571 11.75 9.44 38.82
CA PRO A 571 11.16 9.05 37.54
C PRO A 571 9.67 9.38 37.39
N ILE A 572 8.88 9.15 38.45
CA ILE A 572 7.45 9.51 38.48
C ILE A 572 7.28 11.02 38.44
N SER A 573 8.05 11.77 39.22
CA SER A 573 8.01 13.24 39.19
C SER A 573 8.33 13.80 37.80
N ARG A 574 9.33 13.28 37.11
CA ARG A 574 9.67 13.68 35.74
C ARG A 574 8.51 13.42 34.78
N ARG A 575 7.88 12.24 34.83
CA ARG A 575 6.73 11.90 34.02
C ARG A 575 5.51 12.79 34.29
N ILE A 576 5.27 13.12 35.56
CA ILE A 576 4.20 14.07 35.92
C ILE A 576 4.49 15.42 35.29
N MET A 577 5.72 15.92 35.42
CA MET A 577 6.07 17.21 34.84
C MET A 577 5.95 17.22 33.30
N GLU A 578 6.42 16.19 32.62
CA GLU A 578 6.27 16.00 31.16
C GLU A 578 4.79 15.98 30.74
N ALA A 579 3.92 15.31 31.51
CA ALA A 579 2.46 15.30 31.25
C ALA A 579 1.80 16.68 31.42
N HIS A 580 2.42 17.56 32.22
CA HIS A 580 1.98 18.93 32.44
C HIS A 580 2.72 19.94 31.52
N LEU A 581 3.40 19.48 30.45
CA LEU A 581 4.20 20.30 29.54
C LEU A 581 5.30 21.11 30.26
N GLY A 582 5.71 20.63 31.44
CA GLY A 582 6.77 21.19 32.26
C GLY A 582 8.06 20.39 32.17
N SER A 583 9.03 20.79 32.96
CA SER A 583 10.32 20.08 33.07
C SER A 583 10.77 19.97 34.51
N ILE A 584 11.62 19.00 34.83
CA ILE A 584 12.31 18.85 36.11
C ILE A 584 13.80 18.63 35.88
N ARG A 585 14.63 19.31 36.67
CA ARG A 585 16.10 19.20 36.61
C ARG A 585 16.67 19.24 38.02
N ALA A 586 17.90 18.80 38.16
CA ALA A 586 18.65 18.87 39.42
C ALA A 586 20.01 19.51 39.19
N GLU A 587 20.51 20.21 40.16
CA GLU A 587 21.87 20.77 40.16
C GLU A 587 22.50 20.68 41.57
N THR A 588 23.80 20.88 41.66
CA THR A 588 24.48 20.97 42.93
C THR A 588 24.19 22.33 43.56
N GLY A 589 23.70 22.34 44.81
CA GLY A 589 23.41 23.58 45.51
C GLY A 589 24.66 24.39 45.83
N SER A 590 24.53 25.70 45.93
CA SER A 590 25.66 26.62 46.25
C SER A 590 26.27 26.38 47.64
N ALA A 591 25.54 25.76 48.56
CA ALA A 591 26.00 25.42 49.91
C ALA A 591 26.47 23.96 50.04
N GLY A 592 26.65 23.23 48.93
CA GLY A 592 27.11 21.84 48.92
C GLY A 592 25.99 20.79 48.83
N GLY A 593 24.72 21.14 49.06
CA GLY A 593 23.54 20.26 48.94
C GLY A 593 23.05 20.08 47.49
N ALA A 594 21.83 19.61 47.33
CA ALA A 594 21.18 19.48 46.02
C ALA A 594 20.07 20.53 45.83
N THR A 595 19.83 20.90 44.60
CA THR A 595 18.75 21.79 44.21
C THR A 595 17.97 21.15 43.06
N PHE A 596 16.68 20.94 43.29
CA PHE A 596 15.76 20.43 42.28
C PHE A 596 14.86 21.59 41.80
N HIS A 597 14.73 21.70 40.47
CA HIS A 597 13.88 22.68 39.80
C HIS A 597 12.81 21.99 39.01
N PHE A 598 11.60 22.44 39.11
CA PHE A 598 10.58 22.07 38.13
C PHE A 598 9.86 23.31 37.61
N THR A 599 9.43 23.26 36.35
CA THR A 599 8.78 24.37 35.65
C THR A 599 7.43 23.96 35.10
N LEU A 600 6.47 24.87 35.13
CA LEU A 600 5.15 24.70 34.54
C LEU A 600 4.83 25.90 33.66
N PRO A 601 4.22 25.70 32.46
CA PRO A 601 3.81 26.81 31.61
C PRO A 601 2.70 27.62 32.29
N VAL A 602 2.78 28.95 32.13
CA VAL A 602 1.70 29.85 32.53
C VAL A 602 0.46 29.55 31.72
N ALA A 603 -0.70 29.45 32.37
CA ALA A 603 -1.97 29.30 31.69
C ALA A 603 -2.23 30.54 30.82
N LYS A 604 -2.33 30.37 29.51
CA LYS A 604 -2.83 31.44 28.62
C LYS A 604 -4.29 31.69 28.97
N GLU A 605 -4.65 32.94 29.24
CA GLU A 605 -6.05 33.34 29.20
C GLU A 605 -6.58 33.04 27.80
N GLU A 606 -7.54 32.14 27.67
CA GLU A 606 -8.31 32.00 26.45
C GLU A 606 -9.08 33.32 26.34
N SER A 607 -8.55 34.25 25.52
CA SER A 607 -9.33 35.41 25.05
C SER A 607 -10.53 34.83 24.33
N GLY A 608 -11.69 34.87 24.99
CA GLY A 608 -12.98 34.47 24.45
C GLY A 608 -13.22 35.17 23.14
N SER A 609 -13.41 34.40 22.09
CA SER A 609 -13.98 34.82 20.82
C SER A 609 -15.24 34.01 20.56
#